data_e53e4859cdbb67d93e60b3db412b5fdc
#
_entry.id   e53e4859cdbb67d93e60b3db412b5fdc
#
_cell.length_a   1.000
_cell.length_b   1.000
_cell.length_c   1.000
_cell.angle_alpha   90.00
_cell.angle_beta   90.00
_cell.angle_gamma   90.00
#
_symmetry.space_group_name_H-M   'P 1'
#
loop_
_entity.id
_entity.type
_entity.pdbx_description
1 polymer ?
#
loop_
_entity_poly.entity_id
_entity_poly.type
_entity_poly.pdbx_seq_one_letter_code
_entity_poly.pdbx_strand_id
1 'polypeptide(L)'
;YARHEAEAEPVIAQADLIFCLDFNGLQRLQEMQAPVAAAQAKRIIIDHHLDPDRSIAAQVVSFPTRCSTSEIVCRLIIELGGWDALPQKAAVCLYTGMMTDTGGFTYNSNDPEIYEVISMLLTKGIDKDKIYRNVFNVYSEDRMRLTGYILYRKLRFYYNRHASIFALTREEMRRFHFIRGDAEGLVNMPLQVKGMRLSISLREDTERDVVRVSLRSVDDFPCNRMAEEFFHGGGHLNASGGELPFPLSEAMLTAERAIKAYADLL
;
A
#
# COMPACT_ATOMS: atom_id res chain seq x y z
N TYR A 1 13.36 -11.80 -3.94
CA TYR A 1 13.63 -13.22 -3.74
C TYR A 1 13.69 -13.94 -5.07
N ALA A 2 12.64 -14.00 -5.88
CA ALA A 2 12.55 -14.75 -7.13
C ALA A 2 13.76 -14.59 -8.11
N ARG A 3 14.47 -13.46 -8.06
CA ARG A 3 15.68 -13.22 -8.87
C ARG A 3 17.00 -13.65 -8.19
N HIS A 4 16.98 -13.94 -6.89
CA HIS A 4 18.13 -14.20 -6.03
C HIS A 4 17.87 -15.35 -5.06
N GLU A 5 17.05 -16.30 -5.44
CA GLU A 5 16.64 -17.43 -4.61
C GLU A 5 17.86 -18.24 -4.12
N ALA A 6 18.75 -18.61 -5.04
CA ALA A 6 19.95 -19.38 -4.75
C ALA A 6 20.90 -18.68 -3.75
N GLU A 7 20.87 -17.34 -3.68
CA GLU A 7 21.66 -16.56 -2.73
C GLU A 7 20.95 -16.41 -1.38
N ALA A 8 19.62 -16.28 -1.41
CA ALA A 8 18.80 -15.99 -0.22
C ALA A 8 18.53 -17.25 0.63
N GLU A 9 18.30 -18.41 0.01
CA GLU A 9 17.98 -19.64 0.74
C GLU A 9 19.06 -20.07 1.75
N PRO A 10 20.37 -20.10 1.41
CA PRO A 10 21.40 -20.41 2.38
C PRO A 10 21.46 -19.43 3.55
N VAL A 11 21.20 -18.15 3.29
CA VAL A 11 21.16 -17.11 4.35
C VAL A 11 20.00 -17.37 5.30
N ILE A 12 18.80 -17.66 4.78
CA ILE A 12 17.63 -17.98 5.59
C ILE A 12 17.85 -19.26 6.41
N ALA A 13 18.39 -20.30 5.78
CA ALA A 13 18.61 -21.60 6.41
C ALA A 13 19.66 -21.57 7.54
N GLN A 14 20.65 -20.68 7.45
CA GLN A 14 21.75 -20.55 8.40
C GLN A 14 21.49 -19.47 9.46
N ALA A 15 20.39 -18.74 9.37
CA ALA A 15 20.08 -17.68 10.32
C ALA A 15 19.79 -18.25 11.72
N ASP A 16 20.29 -17.61 12.77
CA ASP A 16 19.92 -17.86 14.17
C ASP A 16 18.67 -17.08 14.58
N LEU A 17 18.45 -15.94 13.92
CA LEU A 17 17.33 -15.03 14.17
C LEU A 17 16.81 -14.43 12.85
N ILE A 18 15.49 -14.42 12.69
CA ILE A 18 14.82 -13.78 11.57
C ILE A 18 13.87 -12.70 12.09
N PHE A 19 14.08 -11.46 11.67
CA PHE A 19 13.12 -10.39 11.87
C PHE A 19 12.09 -10.37 10.72
N CYS A 20 10.83 -10.57 11.08
CA CYS A 20 9.69 -10.49 10.18
C CYS A 20 9.13 -9.06 10.26
N LEU A 21 9.44 -8.23 9.27
CA LEU A 21 9.10 -6.81 9.28
C LEU A 21 7.98 -6.51 8.31
N ASP A 22 6.94 -5.80 8.78
CA ASP A 22 5.85 -5.26 7.98
C ASP A 22 4.93 -6.30 7.34
N PHE A 23 4.74 -7.42 8.04
CA PHE A 23 3.74 -8.42 7.68
C PHE A 23 3.27 -9.22 8.90
N ASN A 24 1.98 -9.51 8.91
CA ASN A 24 1.31 -10.17 10.02
C ASN A 24 1.29 -11.71 9.93
N GLY A 25 1.76 -12.30 8.84
CA GLY A 25 1.77 -13.75 8.65
C GLY A 25 2.61 -14.19 7.45
N LEU A 26 3.15 -15.41 7.49
CA LEU A 26 4.07 -15.93 6.46
C LEU A 26 3.47 -15.99 5.05
N GLN A 27 2.15 -16.08 4.92
CA GLN A 27 1.44 -16.07 3.62
C GLN A 27 1.70 -14.79 2.81
N ARG A 28 2.13 -13.71 3.46
CA ARG A 28 2.51 -12.47 2.78
C ARG A 28 3.86 -12.59 2.04
N LEU A 29 4.67 -13.57 2.37
CA LEU A 29 6.01 -13.76 1.81
C LEU A 29 6.02 -14.43 0.42
N GLN A 30 4.86 -14.88 -0.07
CA GLN A 30 4.78 -15.57 -1.37
C GLN A 30 5.80 -16.72 -1.47
N GLU A 31 6.72 -16.66 -2.44
CA GLU A 31 7.74 -17.68 -2.67
C GLU A 31 8.73 -17.86 -1.49
N MET A 32 8.95 -16.83 -0.68
CA MET A 32 9.79 -16.93 0.53
C MET A 32 9.10 -17.64 1.70
N GLN A 33 7.81 -17.91 1.62
CA GLN A 33 7.06 -18.51 2.73
C GLN A 33 7.65 -19.85 3.15
N ALA A 34 7.88 -20.74 2.21
CA ALA A 34 8.37 -22.10 2.48
C ALA A 34 9.77 -22.11 3.13
N PRO A 35 10.80 -21.45 2.58
CA PRO A 35 12.12 -21.42 3.21
C PRO A 35 12.11 -20.73 4.59
N VAL A 36 11.37 -19.66 4.80
CA VAL A 36 11.27 -19.02 6.12
C VAL A 36 10.54 -19.90 7.13
N ALA A 37 9.48 -20.61 6.71
CA ALA A 37 8.77 -21.55 7.58
C ALA A 37 9.65 -22.73 7.99
N ALA A 38 10.50 -23.25 7.10
CA ALA A 38 11.40 -24.38 7.34
C ALA A 38 12.62 -24.01 8.18
N ALA A 39 13.00 -22.73 8.26
CA ALA A 39 14.17 -22.27 9.00
C ALA A 39 14.03 -22.56 10.51
N GLN A 40 15.12 -23.05 11.12
CA GLN A 40 15.18 -23.32 12.57
C GLN A 40 15.40 -22.05 13.40
N ALA A 41 15.64 -20.93 12.75
CA ALA A 41 15.83 -19.62 13.36
C ALA A 41 14.66 -19.22 14.28
N LYS A 42 14.95 -18.55 15.39
CA LYS A 42 13.93 -17.83 16.13
C LYS A 42 13.39 -16.69 15.30
N ARG A 43 12.07 -16.50 15.29
CA ARG A 43 11.44 -15.39 14.54
C ARG A 43 10.90 -14.35 15.51
N ILE A 44 11.07 -13.09 15.15
CA ILE A 44 10.49 -11.93 15.84
C ILE A 44 9.67 -11.16 14.80
N ILE A 45 8.37 -11.00 15.03
CA ILE A 45 7.53 -10.11 14.24
C ILE A 45 7.66 -8.70 14.79
N ILE A 46 7.89 -7.72 13.91
CA ILE A 46 7.74 -6.28 14.17
C ILE A 46 6.80 -5.74 13.12
N ASP A 47 5.60 -5.32 13.51
CA ASP A 47 4.53 -5.02 12.57
C ASP A 47 3.53 -4.00 13.15
N HIS A 48 2.83 -3.29 12.27
CA HIS A 48 1.72 -2.41 12.60
C HIS A 48 0.37 -2.85 12.03
N HIS A 49 0.33 -3.98 11.33
CA HIS A 49 -0.93 -4.55 10.86
C HIS A 49 -1.73 -5.18 12.00
N LEU A 50 -3.05 -5.27 11.78
CA LEU A 50 -3.95 -5.98 12.69
C LEU A 50 -3.71 -7.49 12.64
N ASP A 51 -4.06 -8.17 13.74
CA ASP A 51 -4.12 -9.62 13.85
C ASP A 51 -2.82 -10.36 13.42
N PRO A 52 -1.67 -10.07 14.06
CA PRO A 52 -0.45 -10.81 13.78
C PRO A 52 -0.57 -12.28 14.15
N ASP A 53 -0.12 -13.16 13.28
CA ASP A 53 -0.05 -14.60 13.55
C ASP A 53 1.06 -14.90 14.59
N ARG A 54 0.64 -15.01 15.84
CA ARG A 54 1.54 -15.27 16.97
C ARG A 54 2.15 -16.67 16.95
N SER A 55 1.62 -17.60 16.15
CA SER A 55 2.10 -18.99 16.09
C SER A 55 3.44 -19.12 15.34
N ILE A 56 3.78 -18.15 14.49
CA ILE A 56 4.95 -18.22 13.61
C ILE A 56 6.20 -17.56 14.21
N ALA A 57 6.10 -16.89 15.35
CA ALA A 57 7.21 -16.14 15.94
C ALA A 57 7.35 -16.39 17.45
N ALA A 58 8.60 -16.36 17.92
CA ALA A 58 8.92 -16.47 19.35
C ALA A 58 8.52 -15.19 20.12
N GLN A 59 8.57 -14.04 19.45
CA GLN A 59 8.14 -12.75 19.99
C GLN A 59 7.39 -11.95 18.93
N VAL A 60 6.43 -11.14 19.38
CA VAL A 60 5.63 -10.27 18.53
C VAL A 60 5.58 -8.87 19.11
N VAL A 61 6.15 -7.93 18.40
CA VAL A 61 6.11 -6.49 18.66
C VAL A 61 5.16 -5.89 17.64
N SER A 62 3.89 -5.77 18.01
CA SER A 62 2.83 -5.27 17.11
C SER A 62 2.12 -4.08 17.73
N PHE A 63 2.13 -2.96 17.01
CA PHE A 63 1.49 -1.71 17.42
C PHE A 63 0.63 -1.14 16.27
N PRO A 64 -0.62 -1.58 16.11
CA PRO A 64 -1.50 -1.13 15.02
C PRO A 64 -1.82 0.37 15.05
N THR A 65 -1.56 1.04 16.15
CA THR A 65 -1.74 2.50 16.30
C THR A 65 -0.56 3.31 15.77
N ARG A 66 0.59 2.67 15.49
CA ARG A 66 1.76 3.35 14.92
C ARG A 66 1.60 3.57 13.42
N CYS A 67 2.18 4.63 12.92
CA CYS A 67 2.01 5.04 11.53
C CYS A 67 2.63 4.06 10.52
N SER A 68 3.64 3.32 10.94
CA SER A 68 4.36 2.35 10.10
C SER A 68 5.23 1.42 10.94
N THR A 69 5.59 0.27 10.36
CA THR A 69 6.62 -0.60 10.95
C THR A 69 7.98 0.11 11.06
N SER A 70 8.29 1.02 10.14
CA SER A 70 9.52 1.82 10.19
C SER A 70 9.59 2.73 11.43
N GLU A 71 8.46 3.28 11.89
CA GLU A 71 8.39 4.00 13.16
C GLU A 71 8.72 3.09 14.34
N ILE A 72 8.11 1.89 14.38
CA ILE A 72 8.35 0.91 15.46
C ILE A 72 9.82 0.52 15.51
N VAL A 73 10.42 0.22 14.35
CA VAL A 73 11.86 -0.11 14.26
C VAL A 73 12.73 1.06 14.74
N CYS A 74 12.39 2.30 14.36
CA CYS A 74 13.13 3.47 14.82
C CYS A 74 13.11 3.60 16.35
N ARG A 75 11.93 3.47 16.96
CA ARG A 75 11.74 3.50 18.42
C ARG A 75 12.51 2.37 19.11
N LEU A 76 12.47 1.17 18.56
CA LEU A 76 13.21 0.03 19.08
C LEU A 76 14.72 0.29 19.07
N ILE A 77 15.27 0.88 18.01
CA ILE A 77 16.67 1.27 17.92
C ILE A 77 17.03 2.28 19.02
N ILE A 78 16.16 3.26 19.27
CA ILE A 78 16.36 4.26 20.33
C ILE A 78 16.37 3.60 21.71
N GLU A 79 15.38 2.76 22.01
CA GLU A 79 15.24 2.08 23.30
C GLU A 79 16.40 1.12 23.59
N LEU A 80 16.95 0.48 22.56
CA LEU A 80 18.12 -0.39 22.66
C LEU A 80 19.46 0.38 22.76
N GLY A 81 19.42 1.73 22.77
CA GLY A 81 20.62 2.56 22.85
C GLY A 81 21.42 2.62 21.54
N GLY A 82 20.86 2.18 20.44
CA GLY A 82 21.50 2.14 19.13
C GLY A 82 21.47 3.46 18.35
N TRP A 83 20.85 4.51 18.91
CA TRP A 83 20.64 5.77 18.19
C TRP A 83 21.94 6.41 17.69
N ASP A 84 22.96 6.53 18.54
CA ASP A 84 24.20 7.21 18.17
C ASP A 84 24.95 6.48 17.04
N ALA A 85 24.87 5.14 17.03
CA ALA A 85 25.46 4.30 16.00
C ALA A 85 24.65 4.24 14.69
N LEU A 86 23.41 4.76 14.67
CA LEU A 86 22.55 4.73 13.50
C LEU A 86 23.14 5.59 12.37
N PRO A 87 23.53 4.99 11.21
CA PRO A 87 24.11 5.75 10.12
C PRO A 87 23.02 6.52 9.36
N GLN A 88 23.41 7.64 8.72
CA GLN A 88 22.50 8.46 7.91
C GLN A 88 21.70 7.64 6.88
N LYS A 89 22.31 6.64 6.23
CA LYS A 89 21.63 5.78 5.25
C LYS A 89 20.45 5.01 5.87
N ALA A 90 20.61 4.51 7.09
CA ALA A 90 19.52 3.84 7.79
C ALA A 90 18.43 4.84 8.20
N ALA A 91 18.81 6.04 8.65
CA ALA A 91 17.84 7.11 8.93
C ALA A 91 17.02 7.51 7.67
N VAL A 92 17.65 7.54 6.48
CA VAL A 92 16.94 7.72 5.20
C VAL A 92 15.91 6.62 4.98
N CYS A 93 16.27 5.34 5.20
CA CYS A 93 15.33 4.21 5.03
C CYS A 93 14.15 4.30 6.01
N LEU A 94 14.42 4.58 7.29
CA LEU A 94 13.37 4.70 8.32
C LEU A 94 12.42 5.86 8.00
N TYR A 95 12.97 7.03 7.68
CA TYR A 95 12.15 8.18 7.27
C TYR A 95 11.32 7.88 6.02
N THR A 96 11.93 7.22 5.02
CA THR A 96 11.23 6.87 3.78
C THR A 96 10.04 5.94 4.07
N GLY A 97 10.22 4.91 4.90
CA GLY A 97 9.13 4.00 5.27
C GLY A 97 7.99 4.73 5.99
N MET A 98 8.29 5.59 6.98
CA MET A 98 7.28 6.42 7.65
C MET A 98 6.54 7.33 6.65
N MET A 99 7.28 7.97 5.75
CA MET A 99 6.73 8.90 4.75
C MET A 99 5.83 8.18 3.73
N THR A 100 6.24 7.02 3.23
CA THR A 100 5.46 6.28 2.23
C THR A 100 4.18 5.73 2.80
N ASP A 101 4.22 5.19 4.01
CA ASP A 101 3.09 4.54 4.67
C ASP A 101 2.00 5.53 5.12
N THR A 102 2.40 6.78 5.35
CA THR A 102 1.51 7.89 5.71
C THR A 102 1.13 8.79 4.53
N GLY A 103 1.50 8.42 3.31
CA GLY A 103 1.26 9.25 2.13
C GLY A 103 1.85 10.65 2.24
N GLY A 104 3.09 10.76 2.71
CA GLY A 104 3.74 12.04 2.96
C GLY A 104 3.24 12.74 4.20
N PHE A 105 2.85 12.00 5.23
CA PHE A 105 2.28 12.49 6.50
C PHE A 105 0.93 13.19 6.34
N THR A 106 0.10 12.72 5.40
CA THR A 106 -1.24 13.25 5.14
C THR A 106 -2.34 12.41 5.77
N TYR A 107 -2.07 11.17 6.14
CA TYR A 107 -2.98 10.29 6.87
C TYR A 107 -2.21 9.42 7.88
N ASN A 108 -2.94 8.87 8.86
CA ASN A 108 -2.39 8.05 9.95
C ASN A 108 -1.17 8.67 10.64
N SER A 109 -1.16 10.02 10.79
CA SER A 109 -0.01 10.78 11.30
C SER A 109 -0.41 11.91 12.26
N ASN A 110 -1.54 11.74 12.98
CA ASN A 110 -2.01 12.72 13.94
C ASN A 110 -1.35 12.59 15.33
N ASP A 111 -0.62 11.49 15.58
CA ASP A 111 0.12 11.31 16.83
C ASP A 111 1.33 12.26 16.85
N PRO A 112 1.45 13.17 17.83
CA PRO A 112 2.58 14.10 17.92
C PRO A 112 3.94 13.39 18.06
N GLU A 113 3.99 12.21 18.65
CA GLU A 113 5.22 11.42 18.80
C GLU A 113 5.87 11.04 17.46
N ILE A 114 5.09 10.96 16.38
CA ILE A 114 5.61 10.73 15.02
C ILE A 114 6.58 11.85 14.64
N TYR A 115 6.20 13.10 14.93
CA TYR A 115 6.99 14.28 14.58
C TYR A 115 8.24 14.41 15.45
N GLU A 116 8.23 13.87 16.67
CA GLU A 116 9.43 13.75 17.51
C GLU A 116 10.44 12.80 16.86
N VAL A 117 9.99 11.61 16.41
CA VAL A 117 10.83 10.65 15.68
C VAL A 117 11.37 11.27 14.40
N ILE A 118 10.53 11.99 13.63
CA ILE A 118 10.97 12.71 12.42
C ILE A 118 12.02 13.75 12.76
N SER A 119 11.80 14.55 13.80
CA SER A 119 12.78 15.55 14.26
C SER A 119 14.13 14.91 14.59
N MET A 120 14.14 13.79 15.30
CA MET A 120 15.34 13.02 15.59
C MET A 120 16.01 12.54 14.29
N LEU A 121 15.27 11.95 13.35
CA LEU A 121 15.83 11.48 12.08
C LEU A 121 16.47 12.61 11.27
N LEU A 122 15.90 13.83 11.31
CA LEU A 122 16.48 15.02 10.67
C LEU A 122 17.85 15.38 11.26
N THR A 123 18.09 15.13 12.57
CA THR A 123 19.41 15.38 13.19
C THR A 123 20.52 14.47 12.62
N LYS A 124 20.16 13.35 11.95
CA LYS A 124 21.11 12.50 11.22
C LYS A 124 21.54 13.07 9.86
N GLY A 125 21.10 14.30 9.51
CA GLY A 125 21.49 14.99 8.29
C GLY A 125 20.82 14.45 7.02
N ILE A 126 19.65 13.85 7.14
CA ILE A 126 18.87 13.40 5.96
C ILE A 126 18.28 14.60 5.22
N ASP A 127 18.22 14.53 3.90
CA ASP A 127 17.55 15.52 3.04
C ASP A 127 16.12 15.01 2.73
N LYS A 128 15.14 15.40 3.57
CA LYS A 128 13.76 14.98 3.44
C LYS A 128 13.11 15.41 2.12
N ASP A 129 13.50 16.57 1.59
CA ASP A 129 12.94 17.10 0.34
C ASP A 129 13.45 16.31 -0.86
N LYS A 130 14.70 15.90 -0.84
CA LYS A 130 15.27 14.99 -1.84
C LYS A 130 14.64 13.60 -1.75
N ILE A 131 14.42 13.09 -0.54
CA ILE A 131 13.73 11.80 -0.32
C ILE A 131 12.32 11.89 -0.93
N TYR A 132 11.55 12.93 -0.60
CA TYR A 132 10.20 13.14 -1.14
C TYR A 132 10.20 13.16 -2.67
N ARG A 133 11.10 13.95 -3.28
CA ARG A 133 11.21 14.03 -4.75
C ARG A 133 11.55 12.68 -5.38
N ASN A 134 12.46 11.93 -4.77
CA ASN A 134 12.89 10.63 -5.29
C ASN A 134 11.82 9.53 -5.18
N VAL A 135 10.83 9.70 -4.30
CA VAL A 135 9.75 8.74 -4.09
C VAL A 135 8.49 9.16 -4.85
N PHE A 136 8.07 10.41 -4.71
CA PHE A 136 6.76 10.85 -5.21
C PHE A 136 6.82 11.64 -6.53
N ASN A 137 7.97 12.23 -6.88
CA ASN A 137 8.11 13.05 -8.08
C ASN A 137 8.95 12.35 -9.16
N VAL A 138 8.69 11.06 -9.40
CA VAL A 138 9.42 10.21 -10.36
C VAL A 138 8.56 9.77 -11.55
N TYR A 139 7.49 10.48 -11.81
CA TYR A 139 6.56 10.13 -12.87
C TYR A 139 7.15 10.39 -14.25
N SER A 140 6.93 9.44 -15.16
CA SER A 140 7.22 9.64 -16.57
C SER A 140 6.26 10.64 -17.23
N GLU A 141 6.65 11.21 -18.38
CA GLU A 141 5.74 12.02 -19.18
C GLU A 141 4.50 11.23 -19.59
N ASP A 142 4.65 9.96 -19.98
CA ASP A 142 3.56 9.08 -20.36
C ASP A 142 2.57 8.88 -19.21
N ARG A 143 3.05 8.65 -17.98
CA ARG A 143 2.19 8.59 -16.79
C ARG A 143 1.44 9.90 -16.56
N MET A 144 2.08 11.06 -16.70
CA MET A 144 1.42 12.36 -16.55
C MET A 144 0.34 12.56 -17.61
N ARG A 145 0.60 12.17 -18.86
CA ARG A 145 -0.37 12.23 -19.96
C ARG A 145 -1.55 11.26 -19.75
N LEU A 146 -1.25 10.04 -19.29
CA LEU A 146 -2.29 9.05 -18.90
C LEU A 146 -3.17 9.60 -17.77
N THR A 147 -2.57 10.19 -16.74
CA THR A 147 -3.31 10.82 -15.64
C THR A 147 -4.28 11.89 -16.16
N GLY A 148 -3.78 12.80 -17.00
CA GLY A 148 -4.61 13.84 -17.62
C GLY A 148 -5.76 13.25 -18.47
N TYR A 149 -5.48 12.19 -19.23
CA TYR A 149 -6.50 11.47 -20.01
C TYR A 149 -7.57 10.84 -19.12
N ILE A 150 -7.16 10.17 -18.03
CA ILE A 150 -8.09 9.56 -17.07
C ILE A 150 -9.01 10.63 -16.47
N LEU A 151 -8.44 11.70 -15.93
CA LEU A 151 -9.18 12.74 -15.21
C LEU A 151 -10.13 13.47 -16.14
N TYR A 152 -9.76 13.72 -17.38
CA TYR A 152 -10.57 14.48 -18.32
C TYR A 152 -11.57 13.61 -19.10
N ARG A 153 -11.21 12.40 -19.54
CA ARG A 153 -12.00 11.59 -20.47
C ARG A 153 -12.67 10.38 -19.84
N LYS A 154 -12.10 9.81 -18.79
CA LYS A 154 -12.52 8.50 -18.26
C LYS A 154 -13.24 8.59 -16.92
N LEU A 155 -12.94 9.63 -16.13
CA LEU A 155 -13.50 9.80 -14.80
C LEU A 155 -14.98 10.18 -14.88
N ARG A 156 -15.80 9.39 -14.19
CA ARG A 156 -17.24 9.63 -14.03
C ARG A 156 -17.54 9.88 -12.57
N PHE A 157 -18.28 10.96 -12.29
CA PHE A 157 -18.76 11.30 -10.96
C PHE A 157 -20.24 10.95 -10.80
N TYR A 158 -20.55 10.34 -9.69
CA TYR A 158 -21.90 10.02 -9.23
C TYR A 158 -22.19 10.91 -8.01
N TYR A 159 -22.39 12.20 -8.24
CA TYR A 159 -22.51 13.20 -7.17
C TYR A 159 -23.56 12.85 -6.13
N ASN A 160 -24.73 12.36 -6.55
CA ASN A 160 -25.81 11.93 -5.66
C ASN A 160 -25.45 10.68 -4.83
N ARG A 161 -24.29 10.10 -5.06
CA ARG A 161 -23.76 8.90 -4.39
C ARG A 161 -22.37 9.11 -3.83
N HIS A 162 -21.89 10.35 -3.85
CA HIS A 162 -20.54 10.68 -3.34
C HIS A 162 -19.43 9.74 -3.85
N ALA A 163 -19.58 9.22 -5.06
CA ALA A 163 -18.70 8.20 -5.61
C ALA A 163 -18.18 8.58 -7.00
N SER A 164 -17.08 7.97 -7.39
CA SER A 164 -16.50 8.11 -8.72
C SER A 164 -16.00 6.77 -9.25
N ILE A 165 -16.02 6.60 -10.57
CA ILE A 165 -15.46 5.45 -11.28
C ILE A 165 -14.64 5.94 -12.46
N PHE A 166 -13.51 5.30 -12.71
CA PHE A 166 -12.84 5.36 -14.02
C PHE A 166 -12.38 3.97 -14.44
N ALA A 167 -12.26 3.78 -15.75
CA ALA A 167 -11.89 2.49 -16.32
C ALA A 167 -10.85 2.65 -17.43
N LEU A 168 -9.87 1.74 -17.48
CA LEU A 168 -8.81 1.69 -18.49
C LEU A 168 -8.82 0.36 -19.22
N THR A 169 -8.80 0.43 -20.54
CA THR A 169 -8.59 -0.72 -21.42
C THR A 169 -7.12 -0.99 -21.68
N ARG A 170 -6.79 -2.21 -22.12
CA ARG A 170 -5.44 -2.57 -22.60
C ARG A 170 -4.97 -1.68 -23.75
N GLU A 171 -5.90 -1.29 -24.64
CA GLU A 171 -5.58 -0.42 -25.77
C GLU A 171 -5.16 0.97 -25.29
N GLU A 172 -5.93 1.56 -24.37
CA GLU A 172 -5.59 2.85 -23.76
C GLU A 172 -4.26 2.81 -23.03
N MET A 173 -4.01 1.74 -22.26
CA MET A 173 -2.72 1.54 -21.59
C MET A 173 -1.55 1.46 -22.58
N ARG A 174 -1.71 0.71 -23.69
CA ARG A 174 -0.69 0.65 -24.75
C ARG A 174 -0.43 2.01 -25.39
N ARG A 175 -1.49 2.78 -25.65
CA ARG A 175 -1.38 4.12 -26.21
C ARG A 175 -0.54 5.06 -25.37
N PHE A 176 -0.54 4.91 -24.05
CA PHE A 176 0.23 5.72 -23.10
C PHE A 176 1.48 5.01 -22.58
N HIS A 177 1.97 3.99 -23.26
CA HIS A 177 3.16 3.20 -22.88
C HIS A 177 3.16 2.80 -21.40
N PHE A 178 1.99 2.41 -20.90
CA PHE A 178 1.77 2.08 -19.48
C PHE A 178 2.76 1.03 -18.98
N ILE A 179 3.42 1.32 -17.88
CA ILE A 179 4.26 0.37 -17.15
C ILE A 179 3.68 0.08 -15.77
N ARG A 180 4.11 -1.02 -15.18
CA ARG A 180 3.71 -1.39 -13.82
C ARG A 180 4.08 -0.25 -12.85
N GLY A 181 3.12 0.22 -12.05
CA GLY A 181 3.27 1.36 -11.14
C GLY A 181 2.57 2.63 -11.62
N ASP A 182 2.32 2.81 -12.92
CA ASP A 182 1.67 4.03 -13.44
C ASP A 182 0.24 4.24 -12.93
N ALA A 183 -0.44 3.17 -12.50
CA ALA A 183 -1.77 3.26 -11.92
C ALA A 183 -1.78 3.60 -10.41
N GLU A 184 -0.61 3.57 -9.76
CA GLU A 184 -0.55 3.85 -8.33
C GLU A 184 -0.95 5.27 -8.00
N GLY A 185 -1.81 5.42 -7.00
CA GLY A 185 -2.32 6.71 -6.54
C GLY A 185 -3.44 7.31 -7.40
N LEU A 186 -3.66 6.87 -8.63
CA LEU A 186 -4.70 7.43 -9.51
C LEU A 186 -6.10 7.30 -8.90
N VAL A 187 -6.38 6.19 -8.23
CA VAL A 187 -7.67 5.94 -7.57
C VAL A 187 -7.93 6.90 -6.39
N ASN A 188 -6.90 7.52 -5.82
CA ASN A 188 -7.04 8.50 -4.74
C ASN A 188 -7.43 9.89 -5.25
N MET A 189 -7.09 10.22 -6.50
CA MET A 189 -7.24 11.57 -7.02
C MET A 189 -8.70 12.09 -7.00
N PRO A 190 -9.71 11.28 -7.34
CA PRO A 190 -11.09 11.74 -7.29
C PRO A 190 -11.60 12.09 -5.88
N LEU A 191 -10.99 11.53 -4.83
CA LEU A 191 -11.35 11.84 -3.44
C LEU A 191 -10.94 13.26 -3.02
N GLN A 192 -10.13 13.96 -3.83
CA GLN A 192 -9.81 15.37 -3.63
C GLN A 192 -10.98 16.30 -4.00
N VAL A 193 -11.99 15.79 -4.70
CA VAL A 193 -13.20 16.54 -5.02
C VAL A 193 -14.09 16.59 -3.79
N LYS A 194 -14.47 17.80 -3.40
CA LYS A 194 -15.29 18.03 -2.21
C LYS A 194 -16.56 17.17 -2.24
N GLY A 195 -16.75 16.40 -1.19
CA GLY A 195 -17.91 15.56 -0.99
C GLY A 195 -17.79 14.16 -1.61
N MET A 196 -16.68 13.81 -2.27
CA MET A 196 -16.45 12.43 -2.72
C MET A 196 -15.99 11.55 -1.56
N ARG A 197 -16.65 10.41 -1.36
CA ARG A 197 -16.36 9.45 -0.30
C ARG A 197 -15.79 8.13 -0.81
N LEU A 198 -16.06 7.78 -2.08
CA LEU A 198 -15.62 6.54 -2.72
C LEU A 198 -15.05 6.80 -4.10
N SER A 199 -13.93 6.15 -4.41
CA SER A 199 -13.37 6.08 -5.75
C SER A 199 -13.08 4.64 -6.14
N ILE A 200 -13.52 4.24 -7.34
CA ILE A 200 -13.30 2.91 -7.91
C ILE A 200 -12.51 3.05 -9.22
N SER A 201 -11.41 2.32 -9.29
CA SER A 201 -10.63 2.17 -10.52
C SER A 201 -10.78 0.76 -11.07
N LEU A 202 -11.13 0.65 -12.33
CA LEU A 202 -11.21 -0.61 -13.07
C LEU A 202 -10.15 -0.61 -14.15
N ARG A 203 -9.38 -1.69 -14.28
CA ARG A 203 -8.30 -1.77 -15.26
C ARG A 203 -8.20 -3.18 -15.80
N GLU A 204 -8.24 -3.32 -17.12
CA GLU A 204 -7.92 -4.60 -17.75
C GLU A 204 -6.51 -5.02 -17.37
N ASP A 205 -6.33 -6.27 -16.97
CA ASP A 205 -4.99 -6.80 -16.69
C ASP A 205 -4.22 -6.98 -17.99
N THR A 206 -2.91 -6.70 -17.99
CA THR A 206 -2.07 -6.76 -19.21
C THR A 206 -1.69 -8.17 -19.64
N GLU A 207 -1.81 -9.14 -18.73
CA GLU A 207 -1.33 -10.52 -18.93
C GLU A 207 -2.47 -11.55 -18.83
N ARG A 208 -3.50 -11.27 -18.01
CA ARG A 208 -4.62 -12.19 -17.74
C ARG A 208 -5.94 -11.58 -18.18
N ASP A 209 -6.91 -12.41 -18.54
CA ASP A 209 -8.28 -11.97 -18.90
C ASP A 209 -9.12 -11.68 -17.64
N VAL A 210 -8.64 -10.74 -16.85
CA VAL A 210 -9.32 -10.21 -15.66
C VAL A 210 -9.30 -8.69 -15.65
N VAL A 211 -10.22 -8.10 -14.90
CA VAL A 211 -10.26 -6.68 -14.60
C VAL A 211 -9.79 -6.48 -13.17
N ARG A 212 -8.71 -5.76 -12.98
CA ARG A 212 -8.21 -5.34 -11.68
C ARG A 212 -9.10 -4.23 -11.14
N VAL A 213 -9.50 -4.38 -9.91
CA VAL A 213 -10.32 -3.39 -9.20
C VAL A 213 -9.51 -2.82 -8.04
N SER A 214 -9.52 -1.49 -7.94
CA SER A 214 -8.97 -0.80 -6.75
C SER A 214 -10.02 0.14 -6.21
N LEU A 215 -10.20 0.12 -4.90
CA LEU A 215 -11.13 0.97 -4.18
C LEU A 215 -10.37 1.83 -3.18
N ARG A 216 -10.78 3.07 -3.07
CA ARG A 216 -10.37 3.98 -2.00
C ARG A 216 -11.57 4.72 -1.47
N SER A 217 -11.59 4.93 -0.18
CA SER A 217 -12.65 5.68 0.49
C SER A 217 -12.07 6.62 1.54
N VAL A 218 -12.92 7.46 2.11
CA VAL A 218 -12.58 8.32 3.23
C VAL A 218 -13.53 8.05 4.40
N ASP A 219 -13.15 8.52 5.57
CA ASP A 219 -13.88 8.41 6.81
C ASP A 219 -14.21 6.93 7.16
N ASP A 220 -15.45 6.65 7.50
CA ASP A 220 -15.95 5.36 7.96
C ASP A 220 -16.51 4.46 6.85
N PHE A 221 -16.39 4.87 5.57
CA PHE A 221 -16.92 4.06 4.46
C PHE A 221 -16.11 2.76 4.27
N PRO A 222 -16.75 1.57 4.43
CA PRO A 222 -16.06 0.30 4.46
C PRO A 222 -15.81 -0.27 3.05
N CYS A 223 -14.86 0.31 2.30
CA CYS A 223 -14.57 -0.17 0.95
C CYS A 223 -14.02 -1.61 0.91
N ASN A 224 -13.49 -2.13 2.02
CA ASN A 224 -13.10 -3.54 2.15
C ASN A 224 -14.29 -4.49 2.06
N ARG A 225 -15.40 -4.20 2.73
CA ARG A 225 -16.63 -5.01 2.63
C ARG A 225 -17.20 -4.98 1.23
N MET A 226 -17.21 -3.80 0.59
CA MET A 226 -17.62 -3.70 -0.81
C MET A 226 -16.72 -4.54 -1.73
N ALA A 227 -15.40 -4.58 -1.46
CA ALA A 227 -14.46 -5.39 -2.23
C ALA A 227 -14.72 -6.89 -2.08
N GLU A 228 -15.01 -7.36 -0.87
CA GLU A 228 -15.35 -8.75 -0.59
C GLU A 228 -16.67 -9.16 -1.27
N GLU A 229 -17.71 -8.33 -1.18
CA GLU A 229 -19.05 -8.65 -1.66
C GLU A 229 -19.17 -8.58 -3.19
N PHE A 230 -18.53 -7.62 -3.85
CA PHE A 230 -18.73 -7.33 -5.28
C PHE A 230 -17.53 -7.61 -6.16
N PHE A 231 -16.31 -7.67 -5.63
CA PHE A 231 -15.09 -7.66 -6.43
C PHE A 231 -14.13 -8.81 -6.14
N HIS A 232 -14.59 -9.87 -5.44
CA HIS A 232 -13.77 -11.05 -5.10
C HIS A 232 -12.42 -10.66 -4.50
N GLY A 233 -12.43 -9.70 -3.59
CA GLY A 233 -11.23 -9.11 -3.03
C GLY A 233 -11.29 -8.86 -1.54
N GLY A 234 -10.62 -7.80 -1.08
CA GLY A 234 -10.56 -7.41 0.32
C GLY A 234 -9.52 -6.32 0.54
N GLY A 235 -9.17 -6.07 1.79
CA GLY A 235 -8.17 -5.07 2.16
C GLY A 235 -8.51 -4.34 3.45
N HIS A 236 -8.05 -3.11 3.56
CA HIS A 236 -8.32 -2.23 4.71
C HIS A 236 -9.61 -1.44 4.51
N LEU A 237 -10.12 -0.84 5.58
CA LEU A 237 -11.34 -0.04 5.61
C LEU A 237 -11.43 0.93 4.42
N ASN A 238 -10.36 1.70 4.18
CA ASN A 238 -10.31 2.75 3.17
C ASN A 238 -9.42 2.44 1.96
N ALA A 239 -8.82 1.24 1.88
CA ALA A 239 -7.93 0.84 0.80
C ALA A 239 -8.05 -0.65 0.50
N SER A 240 -8.77 -0.97 -0.56
CA SER A 240 -9.10 -2.35 -0.91
C SER A 240 -8.94 -2.59 -2.41
N GLY A 241 -8.93 -3.84 -2.80
CA GLY A 241 -8.86 -4.24 -4.20
C GLY A 241 -9.52 -5.57 -4.44
N GLY A 242 -9.60 -5.95 -5.72
CA GLY A 242 -10.17 -7.23 -6.13
C GLY A 242 -9.96 -7.48 -7.61
N GLU A 243 -10.58 -8.54 -8.11
CA GLU A 243 -10.53 -8.93 -9.52
C GLU A 243 -11.93 -9.33 -9.99
N LEU A 244 -12.26 -8.95 -11.22
CA LEU A 244 -13.49 -9.37 -11.88
C LEU A 244 -13.17 -10.09 -13.18
N PRO A 245 -14.04 -11.00 -13.66
CA PRO A 245 -13.91 -11.55 -14.99
C PRO A 245 -14.00 -10.47 -16.07
N PHE A 246 -13.34 -10.72 -17.20
CA PHE A 246 -13.53 -9.95 -18.42
C PHE A 246 -14.96 -10.13 -18.97
N PRO A 247 -15.58 -9.16 -19.64
CA PRO A 247 -15.01 -7.90 -20.13
C PRO A 247 -15.17 -6.71 -19.17
N LEU A 248 -14.44 -5.64 -19.44
CA LEU A 248 -14.46 -4.39 -18.67
C LEU A 248 -15.87 -3.76 -18.55
N SER A 249 -16.72 -3.93 -19.58
CA SER A 249 -18.10 -3.45 -19.55
C SER A 249 -18.93 -4.07 -18.43
N GLU A 250 -18.79 -5.37 -18.20
CA GLU A 250 -19.49 -6.06 -17.10
C GLU A 250 -18.93 -5.65 -15.73
N ALA A 251 -17.62 -5.45 -15.65
CA ALA A 251 -16.99 -4.91 -14.44
C ALA A 251 -17.51 -3.50 -14.10
N MET A 252 -17.71 -2.65 -15.10
CA MET A 252 -18.34 -1.33 -14.93
C MET A 252 -19.75 -1.44 -14.36
N LEU A 253 -20.60 -2.32 -14.91
CA LEU A 253 -21.97 -2.54 -14.40
C LEU A 253 -21.93 -3.08 -12.95
N THR A 254 -20.98 -3.92 -12.64
CA THR A 254 -20.79 -4.43 -11.25
C THR A 254 -20.41 -3.30 -10.31
N ALA A 255 -19.51 -2.40 -10.70
CA ALA A 255 -19.13 -1.24 -9.90
C ALA A 255 -20.31 -0.27 -9.67
N GLU A 256 -21.14 -0.04 -10.70
CA GLU A 256 -22.34 0.77 -10.57
C GLU A 256 -23.38 0.14 -9.64
N ARG A 257 -23.54 -1.20 -9.69
CA ARG A 257 -24.39 -1.95 -8.75
C ARG A 257 -23.89 -1.87 -7.32
N ALA A 258 -22.57 -1.97 -7.12
CA ALA A 258 -21.94 -1.85 -5.81
C ALA A 258 -22.19 -0.47 -5.20
N ILE A 259 -21.99 0.62 -5.97
CA ILE A 259 -22.30 1.99 -5.51
C ILE A 259 -23.79 2.12 -5.14
N LYS A 260 -24.68 1.51 -5.92
CA LYS A 260 -26.12 1.54 -5.60
C LYS A 260 -26.46 0.77 -4.33
N ALA A 261 -25.85 -0.39 -4.13
CA ALA A 261 -26.08 -1.23 -2.93
C ALA A 261 -25.60 -0.55 -1.64
N TYR A 262 -24.56 0.26 -1.72
CA TYR A 262 -23.95 0.96 -0.57
C TYR A 262 -24.38 2.44 -0.46
N ALA A 263 -25.47 2.82 -1.16
CA ALA A 263 -25.90 4.22 -1.26
C ALA A 263 -26.21 4.88 0.09
N ASP A 264 -26.71 4.11 1.05
CA ASP A 264 -27.07 4.61 2.38
C ASP A 264 -25.85 4.88 3.28
N LEU A 265 -24.67 4.37 2.89
CA LEU A 265 -23.40 4.61 3.57
C LEU A 265 -22.54 5.68 2.88
N LEU A 266 -22.90 6.08 1.66
CA LEU A 266 -22.26 7.12 0.89
C LEU A 266 -22.94 8.47 1.12
#